data_bf609a3769dc9846eb1dce1cc360d25a
#
_entry.id   bf609a3769dc9846eb1dce1cc360d25a
#
_cell.length_a   1.000
_cell.length_b   1.000
_cell.length_c   1.000
_cell.angle_alpha   90.00
_cell.angle_beta   90.00
_cell.angle_gamma   90.00
#
_symmetry.space_group_name_H-M   'P 1'
#
loop_
_entity.id
_entity.type
_entity.pdbx_description
1 polymer ?
#
loop_
_entity_poly.entity_id
_entity_poly.type
_entity_poly.pdbx_seq_one_letter_code
_entity_poly.pdbx_strand_id
1 'polypeptide(L)'
;MQAWRTISLWMDQLDDPLQARPCLEHDLDVDVAIIGAGYTGLWTAYYLKRQAPQLKIAIIEAQTAGFGASGRNGGWLMGNLLGEDRLLAGLAPEQRRASFDLLHGIPDEVAQVLAREGIDCDYRKGGALYCAARYPEQEGSLRRYLDKLYAQGLTEADYRWLSPQQLADQIRIAKPYGGIHAPHVATINPAKLVRGLARVVEDMGVSLYEHSPVTHWQSGALRTAKAGVRATWVVPAVEGYATTLPPLGRYQLPVQSLMVATEPLPASAWDDIGLSHGQAFGESSRQVTYGQRTLDNRLVFGARGGYQFAGKLRHDFDLTDSEVALRRYLFGELFPQLKKVRITHSWGGNLGMSRRFRPHMLCDHATGIALSGGYGGEGVGATNLGGRTLADLILGLDTPLIHQPWVIRERGLKALKAWEPEPCRWLGYNAIIRSFVHEDQVLANPNTAPWRRKLATGVAGFMEGFMH
;
A
#
# COMPACT_ATOMS: atom_id res chain seq x y z
N MET A 1 24.17 8.68 -7.76
CA MET A 1 23.33 7.93 -8.72
C MET A 1 23.20 6.44 -8.34
N GLN A 2 24.28 5.75 -7.95
CA GLN A 2 24.21 4.30 -7.60
C GLN A 2 23.35 3.99 -6.37
N ALA A 3 23.31 4.86 -5.37
CA ALA A 3 22.59 4.65 -4.11
C ALA A 3 21.05 4.52 -4.24
N TRP A 4 20.46 5.01 -5.32
CA TRP A 4 19.00 5.00 -5.52
C TRP A 4 18.49 3.72 -6.20
N ARG A 5 19.33 3.10 -7.03
CA ARG A 5 19.02 1.80 -7.64
C ARG A 5 18.95 0.70 -6.59
N THR A 6 19.73 0.81 -5.52
CA THR A 6 19.81 -0.23 -4.48
C THR A 6 18.66 -0.24 -3.48
N ILE A 7 17.74 0.74 -3.53
CA ILE A 7 16.65 0.82 -2.54
C ILE A 7 15.54 -0.22 -2.72
N SER A 8 15.43 -0.80 -3.91
CA SER A 8 14.50 -1.91 -4.21
C SER A 8 14.87 -2.57 -5.56
N LEU A 9 14.44 -3.81 -5.77
CA LEU A 9 14.48 -4.45 -7.10
C LEU A 9 13.88 -3.53 -8.18
N TRP A 10 12.77 -2.90 -7.86
CA TRP A 10 12.01 -2.08 -8.80
C TRP A 10 12.78 -0.87 -9.31
N MET A 11 13.55 -0.21 -8.43
CA MET A 11 14.42 0.90 -8.80
C MET A 11 15.67 0.43 -9.56
N ASP A 12 16.18 -0.76 -9.24
CA ASP A 12 17.30 -1.35 -9.98
C ASP A 12 16.94 -1.68 -11.43
N GLN A 13 15.69 -2.08 -11.68
CA GLN A 13 15.17 -2.43 -13.00
C GLN A 13 14.77 -1.24 -13.89
N LEU A 14 14.94 -0.01 -13.41
CA LEU A 14 14.59 1.17 -14.20
C LEU A 14 15.63 1.44 -15.29
N ASP A 15 15.17 1.68 -16.52
CA ASP A 15 15.98 2.26 -17.59
C ASP A 15 16.14 3.79 -17.45
N ASP A 16 15.42 4.41 -16.49
CA ASP A 16 15.51 5.83 -16.14
C ASP A 16 16.92 6.13 -15.62
N PRO A 17 17.62 7.16 -16.14
CA PRO A 17 18.94 7.56 -15.64
C PRO A 17 18.91 8.04 -14.20
N LEU A 18 17.74 8.17 -13.58
CA LEU A 18 17.52 8.68 -12.23
C LEU A 18 18.21 10.03 -12.00
N GLN A 19 18.25 10.87 -13.04
CA GLN A 19 18.77 12.21 -12.92
C GLN A 19 17.94 12.98 -11.88
N ALA A 20 18.62 13.58 -10.90
CA ALA A 20 17.97 14.34 -9.86
C ALA A 20 17.33 15.61 -10.45
N ARG A 21 16.13 15.92 -10.00
CA ARG A 21 15.46 17.18 -10.30
C ARG A 21 16.07 18.32 -9.48
N PRO A 22 15.85 19.60 -9.86
CA PRO A 22 16.40 20.71 -9.12
C PRO A 22 15.93 20.74 -7.67
N CYS A 23 16.78 21.25 -6.78
CA CYS A 23 16.35 21.60 -5.43
C CYS A 23 15.54 22.89 -5.44
N LEU A 24 14.67 23.06 -4.45
CA LEU A 24 13.99 24.33 -4.22
C LEU A 24 14.99 25.35 -3.61
N GLU A 25 15.37 26.36 -4.39
CA GLU A 25 16.37 27.35 -3.98
C GLU A 25 15.81 28.78 -3.80
N HIS A 26 14.61 29.04 -4.30
CA HIS A 26 13.95 30.34 -4.24
C HIS A 26 12.52 30.22 -3.74
N ASP A 27 12.03 31.26 -3.11
CA ASP A 27 10.65 31.33 -2.65
C ASP A 27 9.67 31.21 -3.82
N LEU A 28 8.54 30.52 -3.58
CA LEU A 28 7.49 30.32 -4.58
C LEU A 28 6.14 30.78 -4.08
N ASP A 29 5.32 31.26 -5.02
CA ASP A 29 3.89 31.47 -4.85
C ASP A 29 3.14 30.58 -5.84
N VAL A 30 2.34 29.62 -5.32
CA VAL A 30 1.59 28.64 -6.10
C VAL A 30 0.15 28.52 -5.60
N ASP A 31 -0.73 27.91 -6.39
CA ASP A 31 -2.08 27.61 -5.94
C ASP A 31 -2.10 26.39 -5.01
N VAL A 32 -1.31 25.36 -5.33
CA VAL A 32 -1.24 24.11 -4.56
C VAL A 32 0.22 23.72 -4.32
N ALA A 33 0.60 23.57 -3.05
CA ALA A 33 1.89 23.03 -2.63
C ALA A 33 1.70 21.61 -2.04
N ILE A 34 2.33 20.63 -2.69
CA ILE A 34 2.25 19.21 -2.30
C ILE A 34 3.56 18.80 -1.63
N ILE A 35 3.50 18.16 -0.46
CA ILE A 35 4.69 17.67 0.25
C ILE A 35 4.81 16.16 -0.01
N GLY A 36 5.80 15.77 -0.78
CA GLY A 36 6.09 14.39 -1.13
C GLY A 36 5.69 14.00 -2.56
N ALA A 37 6.64 13.41 -3.28
CA ALA A 37 6.49 12.89 -4.65
C ALA A 37 6.29 11.36 -4.67
N GLY A 38 5.47 10.85 -3.73
CA GLY A 38 4.90 9.51 -3.78
C GLY A 38 3.63 9.47 -4.62
N TYR A 39 2.99 8.32 -4.69
CA TYR A 39 1.75 8.16 -5.47
C TYR A 39 0.67 9.18 -5.09
N THR A 40 0.42 9.40 -3.78
CA THR A 40 -0.63 10.33 -3.34
C THR A 40 -0.41 11.73 -3.90
N GLY A 41 0.82 12.26 -3.77
CA GLY A 41 1.15 13.60 -4.27
C GLY A 41 1.06 13.70 -5.79
N LEU A 42 1.61 12.72 -6.49
CA LEU A 42 1.62 12.68 -7.95
C LEU A 42 0.22 12.50 -8.55
N TRP A 43 -0.60 11.58 -8.01
CA TRP A 43 -1.99 11.43 -8.45
C TRP A 43 -2.82 12.68 -8.18
N THR A 44 -2.64 13.33 -7.02
CA THR A 44 -3.33 14.59 -6.71
C THR A 44 -2.96 15.67 -7.72
N ALA A 45 -1.66 15.85 -8.00
CA ALA A 45 -1.19 16.82 -9.00
C ALA A 45 -1.73 16.50 -10.41
N TYR A 46 -1.71 15.22 -10.80
CA TYR A 46 -2.23 14.78 -12.08
C TYR A 46 -3.70 15.14 -12.28
N TYR A 47 -4.57 14.76 -11.33
CA TYR A 47 -6.01 15.02 -11.50
C TYR A 47 -6.34 16.49 -11.36
N LEU A 48 -5.65 17.26 -10.52
CA LEU A 48 -5.77 18.72 -10.48
C LEU A 48 -5.41 19.36 -11.83
N LYS A 49 -4.29 18.99 -12.43
CA LYS A 49 -3.88 19.52 -13.75
C LYS A 49 -4.80 19.07 -14.87
N ARG A 50 -5.37 17.87 -14.78
CA ARG A 50 -6.35 17.38 -15.76
C ARG A 50 -7.65 18.20 -15.76
N GLN A 51 -8.10 18.59 -14.58
CA GLN A 51 -9.38 19.30 -14.40
C GLN A 51 -9.22 20.84 -14.44
N ALA A 52 -8.06 21.35 -14.00
CA ALA A 52 -7.74 22.77 -13.94
C ALA A 52 -6.29 23.02 -14.41
N PRO A 53 -6.02 22.99 -15.75
CA PRO A 53 -4.66 23.08 -16.30
C PRO A 53 -3.91 24.37 -15.92
N GLN A 54 -4.65 25.46 -15.60
CA GLN A 54 -4.10 26.76 -15.23
C GLN A 54 -3.49 26.80 -13.84
N LEU A 55 -3.78 25.84 -12.95
CA LEU A 55 -3.26 25.84 -11.58
C LEU A 55 -1.72 25.77 -11.57
N LYS A 56 -1.12 26.61 -10.76
CA LYS A 56 0.31 26.54 -10.43
C LYS A 56 0.47 25.54 -9.29
N ILE A 57 1.10 24.42 -9.57
CA ILE A 57 1.31 23.33 -8.60
C ILE A 57 2.81 23.11 -8.42
N ALA A 58 3.26 23.05 -7.17
CA ALA A 58 4.62 22.64 -6.83
C ALA A 58 4.59 21.39 -5.94
N ILE A 59 5.43 20.41 -6.26
CA ILE A 59 5.68 19.21 -5.43
C ILE A 59 7.07 19.34 -4.82
N ILE A 60 7.16 19.22 -3.50
CA ILE A 60 8.40 19.35 -2.72
C ILE A 60 8.74 18.01 -2.11
N GLU A 61 9.78 17.36 -2.62
CA GLU A 61 10.22 16.03 -2.23
C GLU A 61 11.54 16.08 -1.46
N ALA A 62 11.59 15.36 -0.36
CA ALA A 62 12.78 15.35 0.51
C ALA A 62 13.95 14.59 -0.11
N GLN A 63 13.69 13.58 -0.90
CA GLN A 63 14.69 12.70 -1.52
C GLN A 63 14.52 12.73 -3.05
N THR A 64 13.92 11.69 -3.62
CA THR A 64 13.58 11.60 -5.05
C THR A 64 12.17 11.05 -5.21
N ALA A 65 11.53 11.38 -6.32
CA ALA A 65 10.20 10.85 -6.63
C ALA A 65 10.18 9.32 -6.57
N GLY A 66 9.30 8.80 -5.71
CA GLY A 66 9.19 7.37 -5.45
C GLY A 66 10.14 6.79 -4.39
N PHE A 67 10.91 7.61 -3.69
CA PHE A 67 11.83 7.14 -2.63
C PHE A 67 11.11 6.35 -1.51
N GLY A 68 9.92 6.78 -1.11
CA GLY A 68 9.13 6.15 -0.07
C GLY A 68 8.52 4.80 -0.50
N ALA A 69 7.42 4.42 0.15
CA ALA A 69 6.70 3.17 -0.13
C ALA A 69 6.28 3.03 -1.60
N SER A 70 6.11 4.13 -2.33
CA SER A 70 5.69 4.11 -3.74
C SER A 70 6.67 3.42 -4.68
N GLY A 71 7.97 3.47 -4.42
CA GLY A 71 8.98 2.75 -5.21
C GLY A 71 9.46 1.44 -4.56
N ARG A 72 8.82 1.00 -3.47
CA ARG A 72 9.28 -0.14 -2.65
C ARG A 72 8.21 -1.19 -2.36
N ASN A 73 6.94 -0.92 -2.72
CA ASN A 73 5.83 -1.81 -2.42
C ASN A 73 5.87 -3.13 -3.19
N GLY A 74 4.92 -4.04 -2.89
CA GLY A 74 4.85 -5.37 -3.51
C GLY A 74 4.32 -5.38 -4.95
N GLY A 75 3.97 -4.24 -5.51
CA GLY A 75 3.45 -4.12 -6.87
C GLY A 75 2.02 -4.65 -7.04
N TRP A 76 1.23 -4.69 -5.96
CA TRP A 76 -0.20 -5.02 -6.01
C TRP A 76 -1.02 -3.74 -6.14
N LEU A 77 -1.72 -3.60 -7.25
CA LEU A 77 -2.69 -2.53 -7.48
C LEU A 77 -4.07 -3.08 -7.25
N MET A 78 -4.64 -2.79 -6.09
CA MET A 78 -5.88 -3.39 -5.60
C MET A 78 -7.04 -2.42 -5.72
N GLY A 79 -8.21 -2.97 -6.04
CA GLY A 79 -9.49 -2.26 -6.09
C GLY A 79 -10.21 -2.28 -4.76
N ASN A 80 -9.55 -1.87 -3.67
CA ASN A 80 -10.12 -1.85 -2.33
C ASN A 80 -9.53 -0.75 -1.45
N LEU A 81 -10.09 -0.57 -0.24
CA LEU A 81 -9.54 0.22 0.85
C LEU A 81 -9.45 -0.63 2.12
N LEU A 82 -8.35 -0.54 2.83
CA LEU A 82 -8.21 -1.23 4.12
C LEU A 82 -9.31 -0.79 5.10
N GLY A 83 -10.10 -1.75 5.60
CA GLY A 83 -11.21 -1.48 6.53
C GLY A 83 -12.49 -0.96 5.85
N GLU A 84 -12.62 -1.12 4.54
CA GLU A 84 -13.81 -0.74 3.78
C GLU A 84 -15.09 -1.41 4.30
N ASP A 85 -14.98 -2.65 4.75
CA ASP A 85 -16.09 -3.42 5.35
C ASP A 85 -16.80 -2.63 6.47
N ARG A 86 -16.03 -1.94 7.29
CA ARG A 86 -16.55 -1.11 8.38
C ARG A 86 -16.98 0.28 7.94
N LEU A 87 -16.25 0.87 7.00
CA LEU A 87 -16.62 2.17 6.44
C LEU A 87 -17.98 2.12 5.74
N LEU A 88 -18.25 1.02 5.02
CA LEU A 88 -19.44 0.88 4.20
C LEU A 88 -20.61 0.19 4.92
N ALA A 89 -20.40 -0.41 6.10
CA ALA A 89 -21.40 -1.19 6.82
C ALA A 89 -22.69 -0.42 7.13
N GLY A 90 -22.62 0.89 7.35
CA GLY A 90 -23.77 1.74 7.66
C GLY A 90 -24.55 2.24 6.45
N LEU A 91 -24.12 1.97 5.23
CA LEU A 91 -24.78 2.44 4.01
C LEU A 91 -25.96 1.53 3.63
N ALA A 92 -26.96 2.12 2.96
CA ALA A 92 -28.00 1.35 2.29
C ALA A 92 -27.37 0.41 1.22
N PRO A 93 -28.01 -0.73 0.90
CA PRO A 93 -27.41 -1.72 -0.01
C PRO A 93 -26.96 -1.16 -1.36
N GLU A 94 -27.80 -0.30 -1.99
CA GLU A 94 -27.46 0.30 -3.28
C GLU A 94 -26.28 1.26 -3.19
N GLN A 95 -26.23 2.09 -2.13
CA GLN A 95 -25.10 3.00 -1.89
C GLN A 95 -23.81 2.23 -1.61
N ARG A 96 -23.92 1.14 -0.85
CA ARG A 96 -22.78 0.27 -0.55
C ARG A 96 -22.25 -0.39 -1.83
N ARG A 97 -23.14 -0.91 -2.69
CA ARG A 97 -22.75 -1.48 -3.99
C ARG A 97 -22.05 -0.43 -4.86
N ALA A 98 -22.61 0.77 -4.97
CA ALA A 98 -21.99 1.86 -5.74
C ALA A 98 -20.60 2.24 -5.17
N SER A 99 -20.42 2.17 -3.85
CA SER A 99 -19.11 2.40 -3.22
C SER A 99 -18.11 1.29 -3.57
N PHE A 100 -18.53 0.01 -3.55
CA PHE A 100 -17.68 -1.10 -3.99
C PHE A 100 -17.33 -0.99 -5.47
N ASP A 101 -18.28 -0.58 -6.33
CA ASP A 101 -18.01 -0.39 -7.76
C ASP A 101 -16.93 0.70 -8.01
N LEU A 102 -16.94 1.78 -7.23
CA LEU A 102 -15.89 2.79 -7.28
C LEU A 102 -14.52 2.22 -6.87
N LEU A 103 -14.49 1.37 -5.85
CA LEU A 103 -13.27 0.72 -5.39
C LEU A 103 -12.77 -0.31 -6.42
N HIS A 104 -13.62 -1.23 -6.84
CA HIS A 104 -13.30 -2.28 -7.81
C HIS A 104 -12.86 -1.71 -9.16
N GLY A 105 -13.32 -0.50 -9.51
CA GLY A 105 -12.92 0.23 -10.72
C GLY A 105 -11.52 0.86 -10.67
N ILE A 106 -10.85 0.91 -9.52
CA ILE A 106 -9.53 1.54 -9.38
C ILE A 106 -8.49 0.97 -10.36
N PRO A 107 -8.30 -0.35 -10.50
CA PRO A 107 -7.32 -0.88 -11.45
C PRO A 107 -7.60 -0.48 -12.90
N ASP A 108 -8.86 -0.42 -13.29
CA ASP A 108 -9.25 -0.06 -14.65
C ASP A 108 -9.07 1.45 -14.91
N GLU A 109 -9.36 2.30 -13.93
CA GLU A 109 -9.05 3.74 -14.01
C GLU A 109 -7.54 3.97 -14.16
N VAL A 110 -6.73 3.28 -13.36
CA VAL A 110 -5.26 3.37 -13.50
C VAL A 110 -4.84 2.90 -14.89
N ALA A 111 -5.35 1.77 -15.39
CA ALA A 111 -5.03 1.28 -16.73
C ALA A 111 -5.37 2.30 -17.83
N GLN A 112 -6.50 2.99 -17.72
CA GLN A 112 -6.88 4.06 -18.66
C GLN A 112 -5.89 5.23 -18.63
N VAL A 113 -5.43 5.63 -17.43
CA VAL A 113 -4.39 6.67 -17.32
C VAL A 113 -3.08 6.20 -17.91
N LEU A 114 -2.64 4.97 -17.60
CA LEU A 114 -1.41 4.40 -18.16
C LEU A 114 -1.42 4.43 -19.69
N ALA A 115 -2.53 4.01 -20.30
CA ALA A 115 -2.69 4.03 -21.76
C ALA A 115 -2.70 5.45 -22.33
N ARG A 116 -3.39 6.37 -21.66
CA ARG A 116 -3.50 7.78 -22.10
C ARG A 116 -2.16 8.50 -22.05
N GLU A 117 -1.40 8.28 -20.99
CA GLU A 117 -0.15 9.01 -20.71
C GLU A 117 1.11 8.23 -21.18
N GLY A 118 0.94 7.08 -21.81
CA GLY A 118 2.04 6.26 -22.32
C GLY A 118 2.98 5.75 -21.22
N ILE A 119 2.44 5.44 -20.02
CA ILE A 119 3.25 4.89 -18.92
C ILE A 119 3.28 3.36 -19.02
N ASP A 120 4.43 2.81 -19.37
CA ASP A 120 4.67 1.37 -19.25
C ASP A 120 5.24 1.05 -17.86
N CYS A 121 4.45 0.38 -17.04
CA CYS A 121 4.83 -0.08 -15.71
C CYS A 121 4.58 -1.57 -15.50
N ASP A 122 4.66 -2.38 -16.56
CA ASP A 122 4.42 -3.82 -16.54
C ASP A 122 3.00 -4.19 -16.04
N TYR A 123 2.03 -3.30 -16.23
CA TYR A 123 0.66 -3.48 -15.75
C TYR A 123 0.02 -4.73 -16.34
N ARG A 124 -0.50 -5.61 -15.45
CA ARG A 124 -1.27 -6.80 -15.84
C ARG A 124 -2.39 -7.06 -14.83
N LYS A 125 -3.64 -7.07 -15.28
CA LYS A 125 -4.81 -7.37 -14.45
C LYS A 125 -5.10 -8.88 -14.50
N GLY A 126 -4.55 -9.63 -13.54
CA GLY A 126 -4.73 -11.09 -13.41
C GLY A 126 -5.45 -11.51 -12.13
N GLY A 127 -5.83 -10.56 -11.29
CA GLY A 127 -6.47 -10.84 -10.01
C GLY A 127 -5.48 -11.23 -8.91
N ALA A 128 -6.02 -11.54 -7.74
CA ALA A 128 -5.26 -12.05 -6.60
C ALA A 128 -5.84 -13.36 -6.08
N LEU A 129 -4.95 -14.22 -5.59
CA LEU A 129 -5.25 -15.51 -4.96
C LEU A 129 -4.93 -15.42 -3.47
N TYR A 130 -5.95 -15.41 -2.61
CA TYR A 130 -5.78 -15.54 -1.16
C TYR A 130 -5.83 -17.02 -0.80
N CYS A 131 -4.70 -17.60 -0.44
CA CYS A 131 -4.53 -19.04 -0.30
C CYS A 131 -4.65 -19.50 1.16
N ALA A 132 -5.44 -20.53 1.41
CA ALA A 132 -5.33 -21.35 2.60
C ALA A 132 -4.28 -22.43 2.31
N ALA A 133 -3.06 -22.30 2.87
CA ALA A 133 -1.89 -22.99 2.33
C ALA A 133 -0.99 -23.68 3.37
N ARG A 134 -0.91 -23.20 4.61
CA ARG A 134 0.09 -23.66 5.59
C ARG A 134 -0.52 -24.56 6.66
N TYR A 135 -1.72 -24.30 7.07
CA TYR A 135 -2.46 -25.08 8.06
C TYR A 135 -3.98 -24.99 7.83
N PRO A 136 -4.75 -26.03 8.24
CA PRO A 136 -6.17 -26.16 7.86
C PRO A 136 -7.08 -25.05 8.41
N GLU A 137 -6.71 -24.40 9.52
CA GLU A 137 -7.52 -23.31 10.10
C GLU A 137 -7.68 -22.11 9.15
N GLN A 138 -6.76 -21.96 8.18
CA GLN A 138 -6.82 -20.91 7.18
C GLN A 138 -8.05 -21.04 6.27
N GLU A 139 -8.46 -22.27 5.92
CA GLU A 139 -9.70 -22.48 5.15
C GLU A 139 -10.90 -21.87 5.86
N GLY A 140 -11.12 -22.24 7.12
CA GLY A 140 -12.24 -21.72 7.90
C GLY A 140 -12.19 -20.20 8.07
N SER A 141 -11.00 -19.61 8.14
CA SER A 141 -10.82 -18.16 8.23
C SER A 141 -11.19 -17.45 6.93
N LEU A 142 -10.73 -17.96 5.78
CA LEU A 142 -11.08 -17.41 4.46
C LEU A 142 -12.56 -17.58 4.13
N ARG A 143 -13.19 -18.71 4.49
CA ARG A 143 -14.62 -18.90 4.28
C ARG A 143 -15.45 -17.88 5.07
N ARG A 144 -15.12 -17.67 6.36
CA ARG A 144 -15.78 -16.62 7.17
C ARG A 144 -15.56 -15.22 6.62
N TYR A 145 -14.39 -14.95 6.05
CA TYR A 145 -14.13 -13.67 5.37
C TYR A 145 -15.02 -13.52 4.14
N LEU A 146 -15.12 -14.56 3.30
CA LEU A 146 -15.98 -14.57 2.11
C LEU A 146 -17.45 -14.40 2.47
N ASP A 147 -17.93 -15.11 3.51
CA ASP A 147 -19.30 -14.96 4.01
C ASP A 147 -19.61 -13.52 4.44
N LYS A 148 -18.64 -12.85 5.07
CA LYS A 148 -18.79 -11.42 5.43
C LYS A 148 -18.89 -10.52 4.21
N LEU A 149 -18.12 -10.79 3.16
CA LEU A 149 -18.18 -10.03 1.92
C LEU A 149 -19.55 -10.21 1.24
N TYR A 150 -20.05 -11.44 1.18
CA TYR A 150 -21.38 -11.72 0.61
C TYR A 150 -22.51 -11.12 1.44
N ALA A 151 -22.38 -11.10 2.76
CA ALA A 151 -23.35 -10.41 3.63
C ALA A 151 -23.38 -8.89 3.41
N GLN A 152 -22.36 -8.32 2.78
CA GLN A 152 -22.33 -6.90 2.39
C GLN A 152 -22.87 -6.65 0.97
N GLY A 153 -23.34 -7.67 0.28
CA GLY A 153 -23.91 -7.58 -1.06
C GLY A 153 -22.92 -7.78 -2.20
N LEU A 154 -21.71 -8.24 -1.89
CA LEU A 154 -20.77 -8.72 -2.90
C LEU A 154 -21.16 -10.14 -3.35
N THR A 155 -20.67 -10.56 -4.50
CA THR A 155 -21.06 -11.81 -5.15
C THR A 155 -19.83 -12.62 -5.58
N GLU A 156 -20.07 -13.80 -6.17
CA GLU A 156 -19.00 -14.62 -6.76
C GLU A 156 -18.29 -13.93 -7.94
N ALA A 157 -18.90 -12.94 -8.55
CA ALA A 157 -18.24 -12.11 -9.57
C ALA A 157 -17.17 -11.20 -8.95
N ASP A 158 -17.35 -10.79 -7.68
CA ASP A 158 -16.44 -9.93 -6.96
C ASP A 158 -15.37 -10.74 -6.21
N TYR A 159 -15.78 -11.83 -5.55
CA TYR A 159 -14.87 -12.74 -4.81
C TYR A 159 -15.40 -14.18 -4.92
N ARG A 160 -14.59 -15.08 -5.43
CA ARG A 160 -15.00 -16.47 -5.65
C ARG A 160 -14.16 -17.45 -4.84
N TRP A 161 -14.83 -18.37 -4.14
CA TRP A 161 -14.15 -19.50 -3.52
C TRP A 161 -13.57 -20.44 -4.59
N LEU A 162 -12.35 -20.86 -4.37
CA LEU A 162 -11.66 -21.91 -5.14
C LEU A 162 -11.47 -23.14 -4.26
N SER A 163 -11.95 -24.29 -4.70
CA SER A 163 -11.61 -25.57 -4.08
C SER A 163 -10.09 -25.81 -4.16
N PRO A 164 -9.54 -26.75 -3.38
CA PRO A 164 -8.12 -27.11 -3.47
C PRO A 164 -7.66 -27.43 -4.90
N GLN A 165 -8.49 -28.12 -5.70
CA GLN A 165 -8.19 -28.44 -7.08
C GLN A 165 -8.21 -27.19 -7.98
N GLN A 166 -9.23 -26.36 -7.87
CA GLN A 166 -9.35 -25.12 -8.64
C GLN A 166 -8.22 -24.11 -8.31
N LEU A 167 -7.76 -24.10 -7.03
CA LEU A 167 -6.60 -23.32 -6.64
C LEU A 167 -5.33 -23.88 -7.28
N ALA A 168 -5.15 -25.20 -7.27
CA ALA A 168 -3.99 -25.87 -7.88
C ALA A 168 -3.90 -25.68 -9.39
N ASP A 169 -5.03 -25.45 -10.09
CA ASP A 169 -5.07 -25.10 -11.50
C ASP A 169 -4.50 -23.70 -11.79
N GLN A 170 -4.42 -22.84 -10.76
CA GLN A 170 -3.91 -21.47 -10.89
C GLN A 170 -2.56 -21.27 -10.19
N ILE A 171 -2.35 -21.92 -9.06
CA ILE A 171 -1.11 -21.87 -8.28
C ILE A 171 -0.92 -23.18 -7.51
N ARG A 172 0.20 -23.86 -7.74
CA ARG A 172 0.50 -25.15 -7.09
C ARG A 172 1.34 -24.91 -5.85
N ILE A 173 0.66 -24.85 -4.73
CA ILE A 173 1.26 -24.74 -3.39
C ILE A 173 1.32 -26.10 -2.71
N ALA A 174 2.25 -26.29 -1.75
CA ALA A 174 2.53 -27.58 -1.16
C ALA A 174 1.34 -28.22 -0.41
N LYS A 175 0.49 -27.41 0.22
CA LYS A 175 -0.65 -27.86 1.05
C LYS A 175 -1.88 -26.99 0.76
N PRO A 176 -2.58 -27.18 -0.37
CA PRO A 176 -3.76 -26.40 -0.68
C PRO A 176 -4.96 -26.84 0.14
N TYR A 177 -5.57 -25.91 0.89
CA TYR A 177 -6.87 -26.12 1.56
C TYR A 177 -8.00 -25.35 0.86
N GLY A 178 -7.72 -24.69 -0.26
CA GLY A 178 -8.60 -23.82 -1.01
C GLY A 178 -8.17 -22.36 -0.94
N GLY A 179 -8.96 -21.46 -1.50
CA GLY A 179 -8.63 -20.05 -1.54
C GLY A 179 -9.75 -19.17 -2.06
N ILE A 180 -9.49 -17.87 -2.14
CA ILE A 180 -10.39 -16.89 -2.73
C ILE A 180 -9.68 -16.26 -3.92
N HIS A 181 -10.37 -16.19 -5.05
CA HIS A 181 -9.96 -15.38 -6.20
C HIS A 181 -10.67 -14.02 -6.14
N ALA A 182 -9.88 -12.93 -6.21
CA ALA A 182 -10.34 -11.56 -6.27
C ALA A 182 -9.90 -10.94 -7.62
N PRO A 183 -10.83 -10.67 -8.57
CA PRO A 183 -10.48 -10.23 -9.94
C PRO A 183 -10.04 -8.76 -10.03
N HIS A 184 -10.36 -7.95 -9.02
CA HIS A 184 -10.13 -6.50 -9.03
C HIS A 184 -8.72 -6.13 -8.56
N VAL A 185 -7.71 -6.88 -9.02
CA VAL A 185 -6.29 -6.68 -8.68
C VAL A 185 -5.44 -6.78 -9.94
N ALA A 186 -4.46 -5.90 -10.04
CA ALA A 186 -3.41 -5.96 -11.06
C ALA A 186 -2.03 -6.01 -10.41
N THR A 187 -1.04 -6.51 -11.12
CA THR A 187 0.37 -6.39 -10.75
C THR A 187 1.05 -5.31 -11.58
N ILE A 188 2.03 -4.65 -11.00
CA ILE A 188 2.83 -3.60 -11.63
C ILE A 188 4.29 -3.66 -11.19
N ASN A 189 5.16 -2.97 -11.92
CA ASN A 189 6.43 -2.48 -11.40
C ASN A 189 6.19 -1.09 -10.77
N PRO A 190 6.23 -0.96 -9.44
CA PRO A 190 5.85 0.28 -8.78
C PRO A 190 6.81 1.44 -9.04
N ALA A 191 8.10 1.17 -9.26
CA ALA A 191 9.05 2.23 -9.58
C ALA A 191 8.79 2.83 -10.97
N LYS A 192 8.48 1.99 -11.97
CA LYS A 192 8.08 2.48 -13.30
C LYS A 192 6.83 3.34 -13.24
N LEU A 193 5.82 2.95 -12.44
CA LEU A 193 4.61 3.75 -12.28
C LEU A 193 4.89 5.11 -11.65
N VAL A 194 5.57 5.15 -10.50
CA VAL A 194 5.80 6.42 -9.79
C VAL A 194 6.69 7.37 -10.59
N ARG A 195 7.70 6.85 -11.28
CA ARG A 195 8.60 7.66 -12.11
C ARG A 195 7.89 8.13 -13.40
N GLY A 196 7.05 7.28 -13.99
CA GLY A 196 6.21 7.64 -15.12
C GLY A 196 5.24 8.78 -14.77
N LEU A 197 4.53 8.66 -13.64
CA LEU A 197 3.67 9.73 -13.14
C LEU A 197 4.42 11.04 -12.88
N ALA A 198 5.63 10.96 -12.31
CA ALA A 198 6.44 12.16 -12.07
C ALA A 198 6.76 12.90 -13.38
N ARG A 199 7.13 12.18 -14.44
CA ARG A 199 7.33 12.79 -15.77
C ARG A 199 6.05 13.43 -16.32
N VAL A 200 4.94 12.69 -16.25
CA VAL A 200 3.65 13.17 -16.76
C VAL A 200 3.22 14.47 -16.08
N VAL A 201 3.31 14.57 -14.75
CA VAL A 201 2.91 15.79 -14.06
C VAL A 201 3.84 16.97 -14.39
N GLU A 202 5.13 16.73 -14.60
CA GLU A 202 6.08 17.74 -15.09
C GLU A 202 5.72 18.22 -16.52
N ASP A 203 5.42 17.30 -17.43
CA ASP A 203 4.96 17.62 -18.79
C ASP A 203 3.65 18.42 -18.79
N MET A 204 2.81 18.25 -17.74
CA MET A 204 1.62 19.05 -17.51
C MET A 204 1.90 20.42 -16.85
N GLY A 205 3.17 20.75 -16.60
CA GLY A 205 3.60 22.03 -16.02
C GLY A 205 3.56 22.09 -14.48
N VAL A 206 3.66 20.94 -13.80
CA VAL A 206 3.91 20.89 -12.35
C VAL A 206 5.40 21.09 -12.08
N SER A 207 5.75 21.98 -11.16
CA SER A 207 7.13 22.13 -10.70
C SER A 207 7.45 21.08 -9.66
N LEU A 208 8.40 20.18 -9.94
CA LEU A 208 8.81 19.12 -9.01
C LEU A 208 10.24 19.36 -8.55
N TYR A 209 10.42 19.53 -7.23
CA TYR A 209 11.69 19.76 -6.58
C TYR A 209 12.08 18.55 -5.73
N GLU A 210 13.26 17.98 -5.98
CA GLU A 210 13.84 16.90 -5.20
C GLU A 210 14.89 17.45 -4.21
N HIS A 211 15.37 16.62 -3.27
CA HIS A 211 16.36 17.03 -2.24
C HIS A 211 15.97 18.30 -1.47
N SER A 212 14.68 18.49 -1.24
CA SER A 212 14.11 19.69 -0.64
C SER A 212 13.25 19.33 0.58
N PRO A 213 13.83 18.80 1.66
CA PRO A 213 13.07 18.37 2.82
C PRO A 213 12.32 19.54 3.45
N VAL A 214 11.00 19.40 3.58
CA VAL A 214 10.16 20.37 4.29
C VAL A 214 10.42 20.25 5.78
N THR A 215 10.83 21.35 6.40
CA THR A 215 11.15 21.43 7.82
C THR A 215 10.00 21.97 8.67
N HIS A 216 9.13 22.76 8.03
CA HIS A 216 7.94 23.34 8.68
C HIS A 216 6.83 23.47 7.64
N TRP A 217 5.58 23.28 8.11
CA TRP A 217 4.40 23.50 7.29
C TRP A 217 3.21 23.95 8.14
N GLN A 218 2.32 24.72 7.52
CA GLN A 218 1.08 25.18 8.12
C GLN A 218 0.06 25.51 7.04
N SER A 219 -1.13 25.94 7.42
CA SER A 219 -2.10 26.55 6.51
C SER A 219 -1.43 27.67 5.70
N GLY A 220 -1.53 27.60 4.39
CA GLY A 220 -1.04 28.61 3.46
C GLY A 220 0.48 28.65 3.20
N ALA A 221 1.29 27.85 3.89
CA ALA A 221 2.74 27.91 3.70
C ALA A 221 3.50 26.63 4.11
N LEU A 222 4.64 26.43 3.47
CA LEU A 222 5.66 25.47 3.92
C LEU A 222 7.07 26.07 3.77
N ARG A 223 8.05 25.47 4.46
CA ARG A 223 9.45 25.86 4.42
C ARG A 223 10.40 24.68 4.28
N THR A 224 11.41 24.85 3.46
CA THR A 224 12.63 24.05 3.44
C THR A 224 13.77 24.78 4.16
N ALA A 225 14.97 24.21 4.15
CA ALA A 225 16.15 24.91 4.69
C ALA A 225 16.56 26.14 3.85
N LYS A 226 16.21 26.15 2.54
CA LYS A 226 16.68 27.17 1.60
C LYS A 226 15.59 28.19 1.21
N ALA A 227 14.32 27.76 1.13
CA ALA A 227 13.25 28.57 0.57
C ALA A 227 11.90 28.28 1.23
N GLY A 228 10.96 29.21 1.06
CA GLY A 228 9.56 29.11 1.46
C GLY A 228 8.64 28.94 0.26
N VAL A 229 7.48 28.31 0.48
CA VAL A 229 6.40 28.24 -0.50
C VAL A 229 5.12 28.78 0.14
N ARG A 230 4.49 29.75 -0.50
CA ARG A 230 3.12 30.17 -0.17
C ARG A 230 2.15 29.49 -1.12
N ALA A 231 1.03 29.04 -0.59
CA ALA A 231 0.03 28.34 -1.41
C ALA A 231 -1.38 28.52 -0.84
N THR A 232 -2.38 28.53 -1.71
CA THR A 232 -3.79 28.46 -1.27
C THR A 232 -4.07 27.11 -0.61
N TRP A 233 -3.52 26.04 -1.17
CA TRP A 233 -3.66 24.68 -0.68
C TRP A 233 -2.31 24.07 -0.32
N VAL A 234 -2.22 23.48 0.89
CA VAL A 234 -1.08 22.65 1.29
C VAL A 234 -1.55 21.20 1.42
N VAL A 235 -0.89 20.29 0.69
CA VAL A 235 -1.26 18.87 0.61
C VAL A 235 -0.10 18.01 1.12
N PRO A 236 -0.07 17.65 2.41
CA PRO A 236 0.90 16.68 2.93
C PRO A 236 0.58 15.27 2.39
N ALA A 237 1.51 14.68 1.62
CA ALA A 237 1.38 13.39 0.97
C ALA A 237 2.54 12.45 1.33
N VAL A 238 2.87 12.38 2.63
CA VAL A 238 4.10 11.73 3.14
C VAL A 238 3.85 10.38 3.80
N GLU A 239 2.62 9.95 4.00
CA GLU A 239 2.16 8.65 4.50
C GLU A 239 3.06 8.07 5.61
N GLY A 240 3.83 7.01 5.36
CA GLY A 240 4.73 6.39 6.34
C GLY A 240 5.80 7.31 6.92
N TYR A 241 6.01 8.48 6.33
CA TYR A 241 6.94 9.51 6.81
C TYR A 241 6.24 10.63 7.60
N ALA A 242 4.98 10.45 7.98
CA ALA A 242 4.18 11.45 8.69
C ALA A 242 4.83 11.95 10.00
N THR A 243 5.70 11.14 10.63
CA THR A 243 6.43 11.54 11.85
C THR A 243 7.47 12.64 11.60
N THR A 244 7.87 12.87 10.35
CA THR A 244 8.78 13.98 9.98
C THR A 244 8.07 15.33 9.88
N LEU A 245 6.74 15.34 9.82
CA LEU A 245 5.90 16.54 9.67
C LEU A 245 4.88 16.68 10.81
N PRO A 246 5.26 17.19 11.98
CA PRO A 246 4.31 17.44 13.06
C PRO A 246 3.14 18.33 12.58
N PRO A 247 1.90 18.03 13.02
CA PRO A 247 1.47 17.00 13.97
C PRO A 247 1.07 15.66 13.34
N LEU A 248 1.34 15.40 12.04
CA LEU A 248 0.82 14.24 11.29
C LEU A 248 1.23 12.89 11.91
N GLY A 249 2.41 12.81 12.50
CA GLY A 249 2.89 11.58 13.16
C GLY A 249 2.02 11.10 14.34
N ARG A 250 1.06 11.91 14.80
CA ARG A 250 0.06 11.48 15.80
C ARG A 250 -1.03 10.60 15.21
N TYR A 251 -1.25 10.70 13.90
CA TYR A 251 -2.38 10.06 13.21
C TYR A 251 -1.95 8.84 12.39
N GLN A 252 -0.65 8.72 12.10
CA GLN A 252 -0.13 7.61 11.32
C GLN A 252 1.03 6.94 12.03
N LEU A 253 0.93 5.61 12.19
CA LEU A 253 1.96 4.76 12.77
C LEU A 253 2.86 4.24 11.64
N PRO A 254 4.18 4.54 11.63
CA PRO A 254 5.08 4.01 10.61
C PRO A 254 5.40 2.54 10.91
N VAL A 255 4.75 1.64 10.21
CA VAL A 255 5.04 0.21 10.25
C VAL A 255 5.86 -0.18 9.03
N GLN A 256 6.66 -1.23 9.16
CA GLN A 256 7.51 -1.71 8.09
C GLN A 256 6.83 -2.84 7.31
N SER A 257 7.11 -2.87 6.02
CA SER A 257 6.89 -4.01 5.13
C SER A 257 8.24 -4.40 4.53
N LEU A 258 8.58 -5.69 4.56
CA LEU A 258 9.89 -6.17 4.17
C LEU A 258 9.76 -7.22 3.07
N MET A 259 10.60 -7.11 2.05
CA MET A 259 10.51 -7.84 0.79
C MET A 259 11.83 -8.52 0.42
N VAL A 260 11.70 -9.60 -0.35
CA VAL A 260 12.82 -10.25 -1.03
C VAL A 260 12.44 -10.54 -2.48
N ALA A 261 13.45 -10.65 -3.34
CA ALA A 261 13.29 -11.15 -4.71
C ALA A 261 14.32 -12.25 -5.01
N THR A 262 13.87 -13.28 -5.69
CA THR A 262 14.75 -14.34 -6.16
C THR A 262 15.58 -13.87 -7.38
N GLU A 263 16.58 -14.63 -7.77
CA GLU A 263 17.07 -14.59 -9.14
C GLU A 263 15.94 -14.91 -10.14
N PRO A 264 16.06 -14.57 -11.43
CA PRO A 264 15.12 -15.03 -12.44
C PRO A 264 15.01 -16.56 -12.41
N LEU A 265 13.78 -17.06 -12.27
CA LEU A 265 13.53 -18.49 -12.25
C LEU A 265 13.36 -19.02 -13.67
N PRO A 266 13.82 -20.26 -13.97
CA PRO A 266 13.62 -20.87 -15.27
C PRO A 266 12.12 -21.14 -15.53
N ALA A 267 11.76 -21.28 -16.81
CA ALA A 267 10.37 -21.54 -17.21
C ALA A 267 9.81 -22.80 -16.52
N SER A 268 10.61 -23.87 -16.38
CA SER A 268 10.19 -25.10 -15.70
C SER A 268 9.77 -24.87 -14.24
N ALA A 269 10.44 -23.98 -13.51
CA ALA A 269 10.03 -23.65 -12.14
C ALA A 269 8.68 -22.93 -12.11
N TRP A 270 8.41 -22.08 -13.08
CA TRP A 270 7.12 -21.39 -13.20
C TRP A 270 6.01 -22.33 -13.69
N ASP A 271 6.36 -23.28 -14.57
CA ASP A 271 5.43 -24.36 -14.98
C ASP A 271 5.05 -25.22 -13.77
N ASP A 272 5.99 -25.50 -12.85
CA ASP A 272 5.74 -26.22 -11.60
C ASP A 272 4.90 -25.40 -10.61
N ILE A 273 5.10 -24.10 -10.51
CA ILE A 273 4.32 -23.20 -9.64
C ILE A 273 2.93 -22.93 -10.23
N GLY A 274 2.81 -22.79 -11.53
CA GLY A 274 1.56 -22.53 -12.25
C GLY A 274 1.08 -21.09 -12.20
N LEU A 275 1.75 -20.19 -11.48
CA LEU A 275 1.33 -18.79 -11.35
C LEU A 275 1.57 -18.02 -12.65
N SER A 276 0.51 -17.46 -13.20
CA SER A 276 0.57 -16.63 -14.40
C SER A 276 1.12 -15.23 -14.11
N HIS A 277 1.71 -14.59 -15.13
CA HIS A 277 2.00 -13.16 -15.06
C HIS A 277 0.72 -12.36 -14.84
N GLY A 278 0.79 -11.37 -13.94
CA GLY A 278 -0.35 -10.53 -13.60
C GLY A 278 -1.17 -11.03 -12.42
N GLN A 279 -1.00 -12.27 -12.00
CA GLN A 279 -1.62 -12.77 -10.79
C GLN A 279 -0.77 -12.44 -9.56
N ALA A 280 -1.42 -11.89 -8.55
CA ALA A 280 -0.88 -11.72 -7.22
C ALA A 280 -1.29 -12.90 -6.32
N PHE A 281 -0.53 -13.23 -5.29
CA PHE A 281 -0.92 -14.28 -4.33
C PHE A 281 -0.44 -13.97 -2.92
N GLY A 282 -1.20 -14.40 -1.93
CA GLY A 282 -0.82 -14.34 -0.51
C GLY A 282 -1.46 -15.48 0.25
N GLU A 283 -0.79 -15.93 1.34
CA GLU A 283 -1.42 -16.90 2.23
C GLU A 283 -2.09 -16.17 3.41
N SER A 284 -3.14 -16.78 3.97
CA SER A 284 -4.06 -16.10 4.87
C SER A 284 -3.65 -16.13 6.34
N SER A 285 -2.35 -16.13 6.66
CA SER A 285 -1.90 -15.94 8.05
C SER A 285 -1.86 -14.47 8.44
N ARG A 286 -1.82 -14.22 9.76
CA ARG A 286 -1.59 -12.86 10.28
C ARG A 286 -0.18 -12.32 10.05
N GLN A 287 0.71 -13.09 9.39
CA GLN A 287 2.01 -12.61 8.90
C GLN A 287 1.86 -11.67 7.70
N VAL A 288 0.67 -11.65 7.08
CA VAL A 288 0.36 -10.80 5.90
C VAL A 288 1.41 -11.00 4.82
N THR A 289 1.40 -12.18 4.22
CA THR A 289 2.29 -12.49 3.10
C THR A 289 1.67 -12.05 1.78
N TYR A 290 2.52 -11.67 0.84
CA TYR A 290 2.11 -11.29 -0.51
C TYR A 290 3.24 -11.50 -1.49
N GLY A 291 2.91 -11.91 -2.71
CA GLY A 291 3.90 -12.20 -3.74
C GLY A 291 3.34 -12.03 -5.14
N GLN A 292 4.25 -11.92 -6.11
CA GLN A 292 3.93 -11.91 -7.52
C GLN A 292 5.09 -12.46 -8.35
N ARG A 293 4.79 -12.83 -9.59
CA ARG A 293 5.79 -13.11 -10.65
C ARG A 293 6.08 -11.83 -11.41
N THR A 294 7.34 -11.38 -11.39
CA THR A 294 7.78 -10.22 -12.19
C THR A 294 7.85 -10.52 -13.68
N LEU A 295 7.93 -9.49 -14.51
CA LEU A 295 8.05 -9.66 -15.97
C LEU A 295 9.32 -10.43 -16.36
N ASP A 296 10.43 -10.25 -15.62
CA ASP A 296 11.70 -10.96 -15.78
C ASP A 296 11.75 -12.30 -15.02
N ASN A 297 10.60 -12.88 -14.68
CA ASN A 297 10.46 -14.20 -14.08
C ASN A 297 11.09 -14.38 -12.68
N ARG A 298 11.10 -13.35 -11.85
CA ARG A 298 11.46 -13.48 -10.42
C ARG A 298 10.24 -13.73 -9.56
N LEU A 299 10.40 -14.43 -8.46
CA LEU A 299 9.45 -14.40 -7.37
C LEU A 299 9.80 -13.20 -6.48
N VAL A 300 8.90 -12.23 -6.39
CA VAL A 300 8.93 -11.19 -5.36
C VAL A 300 7.99 -11.61 -4.26
N PHE A 301 8.48 -11.57 -3.01
CA PHE A 301 7.71 -12.02 -1.86
C PHE A 301 7.94 -11.11 -0.66
N GLY A 302 6.87 -10.69 -0.02
CA GLY A 302 6.87 -9.82 1.13
C GLY A 302 6.10 -10.40 2.31
N ALA A 303 6.43 -9.89 3.49
CA ALA A 303 5.70 -10.14 4.71
C ALA A 303 5.83 -8.94 5.65
N ARG A 304 4.93 -8.88 6.64
CA ARG A 304 4.94 -7.88 7.69
C ARG A 304 6.33 -7.68 8.29
N GLY A 305 6.71 -6.42 8.51
CA GLY A 305 7.86 -6.00 9.29
C GLY A 305 7.46 -5.55 10.69
N GLY A 306 8.24 -4.65 11.27
CA GLY A 306 8.07 -4.18 12.64
C GLY A 306 7.59 -2.75 12.75
N TYR A 307 7.53 -2.28 14.00
CA TYR A 307 7.37 -0.90 14.41
C TYR A 307 8.49 -0.52 15.36
N GLN A 308 9.14 0.61 15.14
CA GLN A 308 10.20 1.11 16.01
C GLN A 308 9.63 2.07 17.06
N PHE A 309 10.18 2.00 18.29
CA PHE A 309 9.76 2.86 19.40
C PHE A 309 9.78 4.34 19.01
N ALA A 310 8.80 5.08 19.51
CA ALA A 310 8.59 6.51 19.26
C ALA A 310 8.34 6.86 17.77
N GLY A 311 7.92 5.91 16.94
CA GLY A 311 7.66 6.16 15.53
C GLY A 311 8.93 6.47 14.73
N LYS A 312 10.08 5.98 15.17
CA LYS A 312 11.32 6.12 14.41
C LYS A 312 11.18 5.45 13.07
N LEU A 313 11.59 6.17 12.03
CA LEU A 313 11.63 5.62 10.68
C LEU A 313 12.83 4.70 10.52
N ARG A 314 12.64 3.59 9.82
CA ARG A 314 13.76 2.83 9.30
C ARG A 314 14.22 3.49 8.00
N HIS A 315 15.45 3.96 7.95
CA HIS A 315 16.03 4.61 6.77
C HIS A 315 16.81 3.61 5.93
N ASP A 316 17.51 2.72 6.59
CA ASP A 316 18.23 1.63 5.96
C ASP A 316 17.39 0.36 5.98
N PHE A 317 17.10 -0.17 4.80
CA PHE A 317 16.38 -1.41 4.57
C PHE A 317 17.31 -2.51 4.04
N ASP A 318 18.58 -2.47 4.38
CA ASP A 318 19.42 -3.64 4.29
C ASP A 318 18.92 -4.68 5.31
N LEU A 319 18.28 -5.73 4.80
CA LEU A 319 17.62 -6.71 5.65
C LEU A 319 18.65 -7.60 6.34
N THR A 320 18.46 -7.83 7.62
CA THR A 320 19.27 -8.79 8.36
C THR A 320 19.06 -10.22 7.84
N ASP A 321 20.03 -11.10 8.08
CA ASP A 321 19.93 -12.51 7.70
C ASP A 321 18.66 -13.17 8.26
N SER A 322 18.25 -12.83 9.47
CA SER A 322 17.02 -13.35 10.08
C SER A 322 15.75 -12.85 9.39
N GLU A 323 15.75 -11.59 8.94
CA GLU A 323 14.62 -11.03 8.18
C GLU A 323 14.51 -11.69 6.79
N VAL A 324 15.62 -11.92 6.12
CA VAL A 324 15.66 -12.68 4.84
C VAL A 324 15.26 -14.13 5.07
N ALA A 325 15.77 -14.78 6.10
CA ALA A 325 15.48 -16.18 6.43
C ALA A 325 13.98 -16.40 6.72
N LEU A 326 13.32 -15.47 7.39
CA LEU A 326 11.88 -15.55 7.62
C LEU A 326 11.09 -15.57 6.31
N ARG A 327 11.40 -14.69 5.36
CA ARG A 327 10.72 -14.66 4.05
C ARG A 327 10.98 -15.92 3.25
N ARG A 328 12.24 -16.38 3.27
CA ARG A 328 12.61 -17.66 2.64
C ARG A 328 11.86 -18.85 3.27
N TYR A 329 11.71 -18.86 4.58
CA TYR A 329 10.92 -19.89 5.27
C TYR A 329 9.47 -19.85 4.80
N LEU A 330 8.84 -18.67 4.82
CA LEU A 330 7.42 -18.51 4.47
C LEU A 330 7.13 -18.93 3.02
N PHE A 331 7.87 -18.42 2.03
CA PHE A 331 7.63 -18.87 0.66
C PHE A 331 8.09 -20.31 0.40
N GLY A 332 9.08 -20.80 1.15
CA GLY A 332 9.53 -22.19 1.08
C GLY A 332 8.52 -23.19 1.65
N GLU A 333 7.62 -22.77 2.54
CA GLU A 333 6.47 -23.59 2.96
C GLU A 333 5.41 -23.70 1.86
N LEU A 334 5.28 -22.65 1.02
CA LEU A 334 4.38 -22.66 -0.12
C LEU A 334 4.99 -23.42 -1.30
N PHE A 335 6.25 -23.17 -1.59
CA PHE A 335 7.00 -23.70 -2.74
C PHE A 335 8.29 -24.36 -2.27
N PRO A 336 8.24 -25.64 -1.81
CA PRO A 336 9.41 -26.34 -1.28
C PRO A 336 10.59 -26.42 -2.25
N GLN A 337 10.33 -26.47 -3.55
CA GLN A 337 11.33 -26.46 -4.60
C GLN A 337 12.17 -25.17 -4.65
N LEU A 338 11.65 -24.06 -4.09
CA LEU A 338 12.35 -22.76 -4.05
C LEU A 338 13.16 -22.53 -2.77
N LYS A 339 13.20 -23.46 -1.81
CA LYS A 339 13.91 -23.29 -0.52
C LYS A 339 15.38 -22.89 -0.67
N LYS A 340 16.04 -23.34 -1.75
CA LYS A 340 17.47 -23.11 -2.01
C LYS A 340 17.73 -22.05 -3.08
N VAL A 341 16.68 -21.42 -3.62
CA VAL A 341 16.84 -20.37 -4.64
C VAL A 341 17.64 -19.20 -4.10
N ARG A 342 18.47 -18.60 -4.95
CA ARG A 342 19.25 -17.43 -4.56
C ARG A 342 18.34 -16.20 -4.47
N ILE A 343 18.41 -15.49 -3.33
CA ILE A 343 17.81 -14.18 -3.15
C ILE A 343 18.83 -13.16 -3.63
N THR A 344 18.42 -12.31 -4.56
CA THR A 344 19.29 -11.31 -5.19
C THR A 344 19.05 -9.91 -4.65
N HIS A 345 17.83 -9.63 -4.17
CA HIS A 345 17.44 -8.34 -3.61
C HIS A 345 16.66 -8.56 -2.32
N SER A 346 16.90 -7.68 -1.38
CA SER A 346 16.11 -7.55 -0.16
C SER A 346 15.93 -6.07 0.16
N TRP A 347 14.72 -5.67 0.53
CA TRP A 347 14.39 -4.27 0.79
C TRP A 347 13.16 -4.15 1.66
N GLY A 348 12.78 -2.92 1.96
CA GLY A 348 11.53 -2.63 2.66
C GLY A 348 11.12 -1.18 2.54
N GLY A 349 10.00 -0.85 3.17
CA GLY A 349 9.46 0.49 3.22
C GLY A 349 8.69 0.77 4.50
N ASN A 350 8.58 2.05 4.86
CA ASN A 350 7.70 2.52 5.92
C ASN A 350 6.31 2.77 5.34
N LEU A 351 5.29 2.17 5.95
CA LEU A 351 3.88 2.34 5.61
C LEU A 351 3.19 3.13 6.71
N GLY A 352 2.26 4.01 6.37
CA GLY A 352 1.45 4.72 7.35
C GLY A 352 0.21 3.94 7.74
N MET A 353 0.09 3.58 9.01
CA MET A 353 -1.07 2.91 9.55
C MET A 353 -1.92 3.89 10.35
N SER A 354 -3.14 4.17 9.89
CA SER A 354 -4.10 4.97 10.63
C SER A 354 -4.68 4.17 11.81
N ARG A 355 -5.06 4.88 12.88
CA ARG A 355 -5.73 4.21 14.00
C ARG A 355 -7.07 3.64 13.56
N ARG A 356 -7.34 2.38 13.86
CA ARG A 356 -8.50 1.59 13.46
C ARG A 356 -8.58 1.31 11.95
N PHE A 357 -7.44 1.30 11.25
CA PHE A 357 -7.39 1.05 9.80
C PHE A 357 -8.41 1.88 9.02
N ARG A 358 -8.50 3.18 9.31
CA ARG A 358 -9.46 4.06 8.67
C ARG A 358 -8.76 4.94 7.61
N PRO A 359 -8.82 4.58 6.34
CA PRO A 359 -8.36 5.46 5.26
C PRO A 359 -9.22 6.72 5.23
N HIS A 360 -8.63 7.82 4.78
CA HIS A 360 -9.30 9.11 4.79
C HIS A 360 -8.81 10.00 3.65
N MET A 361 -9.75 10.75 3.09
CA MET A 361 -9.52 11.88 2.18
C MET A 361 -10.09 13.11 2.86
N LEU A 362 -9.21 13.94 3.41
CA LEU A 362 -9.58 15.13 4.19
C LEU A 362 -9.38 16.38 3.34
N CYS A 363 -10.37 17.27 3.34
CA CYS A 363 -10.28 18.61 2.76
C CYS A 363 -10.94 19.61 3.69
N ASP A 364 -10.20 20.64 4.04
CA ASP A 364 -10.68 21.74 4.92
C ASP A 364 -10.46 23.07 4.20
N HIS A 365 -11.54 23.60 3.63
CA HIS A 365 -11.52 24.86 2.87
C HIS A 365 -11.19 26.07 3.76
N ALA A 366 -11.50 26.01 5.06
CA ALA A 366 -11.20 27.12 5.97
C ALA A 366 -9.70 27.29 6.21
N THR A 367 -8.95 26.20 6.16
CA THR A 367 -7.50 26.22 6.38
C THR A 367 -6.69 26.02 5.11
N GLY A 368 -7.30 25.64 3.99
CA GLY A 368 -6.58 25.29 2.76
C GLY A 368 -5.70 24.05 2.94
N ILE A 369 -6.08 23.12 3.81
CA ILE A 369 -5.35 21.86 4.02
C ILE A 369 -6.15 20.70 3.42
N ALA A 370 -5.52 19.92 2.55
CA ALA A 370 -6.07 18.68 2.05
C ALA A 370 -5.05 17.55 2.18
N LEU A 371 -5.49 16.35 2.55
CA LEU A 371 -4.61 15.20 2.66
C LEU A 371 -5.37 13.89 2.45
N SER A 372 -4.68 12.90 1.92
CA SER A 372 -5.17 11.53 1.84
C SER A 372 -4.14 10.58 2.42
N GLY A 373 -4.60 9.56 3.14
CA GLY A 373 -3.71 8.62 3.82
C GLY A 373 -4.44 7.54 4.61
N GLY A 374 -3.66 6.79 5.41
CA GLY A 374 -4.17 5.70 6.21
C GLY A 374 -4.38 4.41 5.41
N TYR A 375 -3.66 4.23 4.33
CA TYR A 375 -3.82 3.10 3.39
C TYR A 375 -3.32 1.76 3.93
N GLY A 376 -2.44 1.78 4.93
CA GLY A 376 -2.06 0.62 5.74
C GLY A 376 -1.32 -0.52 5.04
N GLY A 377 -1.06 -0.46 3.78
CA GLY A 377 -0.42 -1.53 2.97
C GLY A 377 -1.08 -1.71 1.61
N GLU A 378 -2.28 -1.19 1.43
CA GLU A 378 -3.06 -1.27 0.18
C GLU A 378 -3.01 0.04 -0.63
N GLY A 379 -1.92 0.81 -0.44
CA GLY A 379 -1.81 2.18 -0.94
C GLY A 379 -1.72 2.35 -2.45
N VAL A 380 -1.30 1.35 -3.22
CA VAL A 380 -1.05 1.53 -4.67
C VAL A 380 -2.31 1.97 -5.41
N GLY A 381 -3.42 1.24 -5.23
CA GLY A 381 -4.73 1.60 -5.79
C GLY A 381 -5.39 2.75 -5.03
N ALA A 382 -5.38 2.68 -3.69
CA ALA A 382 -6.04 3.66 -2.83
C ALA A 382 -5.52 5.09 -3.01
N THR A 383 -4.25 5.29 -3.39
CA THR A 383 -3.69 6.61 -3.69
C THR A 383 -4.24 7.21 -4.98
N ASN A 384 -4.59 6.40 -5.98
CA ASN A 384 -5.28 6.88 -7.18
C ASN A 384 -6.66 7.42 -6.81
N LEU A 385 -7.45 6.65 -6.06
CA LEU A 385 -8.73 7.09 -5.53
C LEU A 385 -8.59 8.36 -4.67
N GLY A 386 -7.56 8.39 -3.80
CA GLY A 386 -7.25 9.54 -2.96
C GLY A 386 -6.93 10.79 -3.77
N GLY A 387 -6.10 10.69 -4.80
CA GLY A 387 -5.74 11.80 -5.69
C GLY A 387 -6.94 12.36 -6.45
N ARG A 388 -7.80 11.49 -6.99
CA ARG A 388 -9.07 11.88 -7.64
C ARG A 388 -9.98 12.61 -6.67
N THR A 389 -10.21 12.01 -5.50
CA THR A 389 -11.10 12.60 -4.49
C THR A 389 -10.59 13.94 -3.98
N LEU A 390 -9.28 14.08 -3.73
CA LEU A 390 -8.69 15.35 -3.31
C LEU A 390 -8.80 16.42 -4.40
N ALA A 391 -8.59 16.06 -5.67
CA ALA A 391 -8.75 17.02 -6.77
C ALA A 391 -10.19 17.56 -6.84
N ASP A 392 -11.17 16.65 -6.76
CA ASP A 392 -12.59 17.03 -6.77
C ASP A 392 -12.95 17.93 -5.57
N LEU A 393 -12.47 17.59 -4.38
CA LEU A 393 -12.69 18.36 -3.15
C LEU A 393 -12.05 19.75 -3.20
N ILE A 394 -10.79 19.84 -3.65
CA ILE A 394 -10.04 21.11 -3.76
C ILE A 394 -10.71 22.04 -4.78
N LEU A 395 -11.20 21.48 -5.89
CA LEU A 395 -11.87 22.25 -6.96
C LEU A 395 -13.36 22.51 -6.67
N GLY A 396 -13.92 21.93 -5.60
CA GLY A 396 -15.34 22.08 -5.28
C GLY A 396 -16.29 21.39 -6.26
N LEU A 397 -15.84 20.33 -6.92
CA LEU A 397 -16.66 19.58 -7.88
C LEU A 397 -17.62 18.66 -7.14
N ASP A 398 -18.85 18.56 -7.63
CA ASP A 398 -19.86 17.63 -7.10
C ASP A 398 -19.82 16.31 -7.85
N THR A 399 -19.08 15.33 -7.31
CA THR A 399 -18.92 14.01 -7.89
C THR A 399 -19.29 12.91 -6.89
N PRO A 400 -19.58 11.68 -7.35
CA PRO A 400 -19.83 10.56 -6.44
C PRO A 400 -18.69 10.29 -5.44
N LEU A 401 -17.45 10.64 -5.77
CA LEU A 401 -16.28 10.42 -4.91
C LEU A 401 -16.33 11.22 -3.62
N ILE A 402 -16.80 12.47 -3.69
CA ILE A 402 -16.79 13.38 -2.54
C ILE A 402 -17.92 13.11 -1.53
N HIS A 403 -18.86 12.25 -1.86
CA HIS A 403 -19.96 11.83 -1.00
C HIS A 403 -19.69 10.50 -0.25
N GLN A 404 -18.51 9.93 -0.44
CA GLN A 404 -18.17 8.63 0.13
C GLN A 404 -17.79 8.70 1.61
N PRO A 405 -17.96 7.61 2.40
CA PRO A 405 -17.68 7.57 3.84
C PRO A 405 -16.22 7.78 4.23
N TRP A 406 -15.30 7.65 3.31
CA TRP A 406 -13.87 7.95 3.54
C TRP A 406 -13.53 9.43 3.43
N VAL A 407 -14.47 10.28 3.03
CA VAL A 407 -14.28 11.73 2.89
C VAL A 407 -14.56 12.44 4.22
N ILE A 408 -13.64 13.34 4.59
CA ILE A 408 -13.77 14.20 5.78
C ILE A 408 -13.70 15.65 5.33
N ARG A 409 -14.76 16.41 5.60
CA ARG A 409 -14.85 17.84 5.26
C ARG A 409 -14.90 18.70 6.53
N GLU A 410 -14.32 19.89 6.47
CA GLU A 410 -14.52 21.02 7.41
C GLU A 410 -14.21 20.72 8.89
N ARG A 411 -13.35 19.76 9.17
CA ARG A 411 -12.98 19.39 10.55
C ARG A 411 -11.48 19.41 10.80
N GLY A 412 -10.68 19.71 9.78
CA GLY A 412 -9.23 19.70 9.84
C GLY A 412 -8.66 18.39 10.39
N LEU A 413 -7.40 18.41 10.77
CA LEU A 413 -6.69 17.22 11.29
C LEU A 413 -7.29 16.62 12.56
N LYS A 414 -8.07 17.41 13.32
CA LYS A 414 -8.74 16.94 14.56
C LYS A 414 -9.80 15.87 14.31
N ALA A 415 -10.29 15.73 13.09
CA ALA A 415 -11.20 14.65 12.71
C ALA A 415 -10.51 13.28 12.61
N LEU A 416 -9.19 13.26 12.46
CA LEU A 416 -8.40 12.05 12.43
C LEU A 416 -8.22 11.50 13.85
N LYS A 417 -8.32 10.18 13.99
CA LYS A 417 -8.09 9.55 15.27
C LYS A 417 -6.58 9.42 15.54
N ALA A 418 -6.13 10.00 16.63
CA ALA A 418 -4.75 9.89 17.08
C ALA A 418 -4.46 8.50 17.64
N TRP A 419 -3.23 8.04 17.45
CA TRP A 419 -2.69 6.87 18.13
C TRP A 419 -2.41 7.20 19.61
N GLU A 420 -2.43 6.17 20.42
CA GLU A 420 -2.05 6.25 21.83
C GLU A 420 -0.62 6.78 21.99
N PRO A 421 -0.31 7.49 23.09
CA PRO A 421 1.06 7.96 23.35
C PRO A 421 2.01 6.79 23.64
N GLU A 422 3.32 7.04 23.46
CA GLU A 422 4.33 6.08 23.94
C GLU A 422 4.38 6.10 25.48
N PRO A 423 4.68 4.98 26.12
CA PRO A 423 5.05 3.67 25.53
C PRO A 423 3.85 2.78 25.16
N CYS A 424 2.62 3.20 25.42
CA CYS A 424 1.41 2.35 25.23
C CYS A 424 1.27 1.85 23.79
N ARG A 425 1.54 2.72 22.83
CA ARG A 425 1.49 2.39 21.40
C ARG A 425 2.48 1.29 21.04
N TRP A 426 3.73 1.40 21.47
CA TRP A 426 4.77 0.43 21.20
C TRP A 426 4.51 -0.91 21.90
N LEU A 427 4.10 -0.87 23.18
CA LEU A 427 3.76 -2.08 23.94
C LEU A 427 2.57 -2.81 23.32
N GLY A 428 1.51 -2.07 22.98
CA GLY A 428 0.32 -2.63 22.33
C GLY A 428 0.64 -3.29 20.99
N TYR A 429 1.36 -2.58 20.12
CA TYR A 429 1.77 -3.13 18.83
C TYR A 429 2.58 -4.43 19.00
N ASN A 430 3.62 -4.41 19.84
CA ASN A 430 4.47 -5.58 20.03
C ASN A 430 3.71 -6.75 20.68
N ALA A 431 2.77 -6.51 21.60
CA ALA A 431 1.95 -7.56 22.19
C ALA A 431 1.09 -8.25 21.11
N ILE A 432 0.45 -7.45 20.24
CA ILE A 432 -0.35 -7.95 19.11
C ILE A 432 0.51 -8.78 18.17
N ILE A 433 1.64 -8.26 17.72
CA ILE A 433 2.52 -8.97 16.76
C ILE A 433 3.08 -10.26 17.35
N ARG A 434 3.47 -10.26 18.64
CA ARG A 434 3.92 -11.47 19.31
C ARG A 434 2.82 -12.53 19.42
N SER A 435 1.56 -12.13 19.61
CA SER A 435 0.43 -13.06 19.62
C SER A 435 0.23 -13.72 18.25
N PHE A 436 0.41 -12.94 17.14
CA PHE A 436 0.33 -13.45 15.77
C PHE A 436 1.46 -14.42 15.44
N VAL A 437 2.69 -14.08 15.84
CA VAL A 437 3.85 -14.97 15.65
C VAL A 437 3.66 -16.27 16.45
N HIS A 438 3.18 -16.17 17.69
CA HIS A 438 2.91 -17.34 18.50
C HIS A 438 1.81 -18.24 17.89
N GLU A 439 0.70 -17.64 17.45
CA GLU A 439 -0.35 -18.38 16.73
C GLU A 439 0.22 -19.12 15.52
N ASP A 440 0.98 -18.42 14.67
CA ASP A 440 1.57 -19.00 13.47
C ASP A 440 2.47 -20.21 13.80
N GLN A 441 3.33 -20.10 14.82
CA GLN A 441 4.20 -21.20 15.28
C GLN A 441 3.40 -22.40 15.79
N VAL A 442 2.33 -22.14 16.54
CA VAL A 442 1.46 -23.19 17.09
C VAL A 442 0.70 -23.90 15.97
N LEU A 443 0.17 -23.16 14.99
CA LEU A 443 -0.63 -23.70 13.90
C LEU A 443 0.23 -24.39 12.81
N ALA A 444 1.43 -23.93 12.59
CA ALA A 444 2.36 -24.56 11.64
C ALA A 444 2.87 -25.94 12.11
N ASN A 445 2.85 -26.20 13.42
CA ASN A 445 3.24 -27.50 13.96
C ASN A 445 2.05 -28.49 13.97
N PRO A 446 2.03 -29.52 13.10
CA PRO A 446 0.93 -30.46 13.00
C PRO A 446 0.72 -31.30 14.27
N ASN A 447 1.74 -31.44 15.11
CA ASN A 447 1.68 -32.22 16.37
C ASN A 447 1.11 -31.42 17.55
N THR A 448 0.75 -30.16 17.36
CA THR A 448 0.18 -29.33 18.42
C THR A 448 -1.23 -29.81 18.76
N ALA A 449 -1.48 -30.05 20.04
CA ALA A 449 -2.79 -30.48 20.52
C ALA A 449 -3.92 -29.50 20.13
N PRO A 450 -5.11 -29.98 19.75
CA PRO A 450 -6.22 -29.16 19.26
C PRO A 450 -6.61 -28.01 20.19
N TRP A 451 -6.60 -28.24 21.51
CA TRP A 451 -6.94 -27.20 22.47
C TRP A 451 -5.94 -26.01 22.46
N ARG A 452 -4.62 -26.31 22.27
CA ARG A 452 -3.58 -25.26 22.14
C ARG A 452 -3.75 -24.44 20.86
N ARG A 453 -4.07 -25.09 19.74
CA ARG A 453 -4.37 -24.44 18.47
C ARG A 453 -5.56 -23.48 18.64
N LYS A 454 -6.66 -23.96 19.24
CA LYS A 454 -7.85 -23.14 19.52
C LYS A 454 -7.54 -21.96 20.47
N LEU A 455 -6.74 -22.19 21.51
CA LEU A 455 -6.34 -21.13 22.45
C LEU A 455 -5.49 -20.07 21.75
N ALA A 456 -4.48 -20.47 20.98
CA ALA A 456 -3.62 -19.53 20.25
C ALA A 456 -4.42 -18.66 19.27
N THR A 457 -5.33 -19.28 18.49
CA THR A 457 -6.23 -18.55 17.58
C THR A 457 -7.16 -17.59 18.34
N GLY A 458 -7.70 -18.01 19.48
CA GLY A 458 -8.55 -17.17 20.31
C GLY A 458 -7.81 -15.94 20.88
N VAL A 459 -6.60 -16.16 21.40
CA VAL A 459 -5.75 -15.05 21.90
C VAL A 459 -5.37 -14.09 20.77
N ALA A 460 -4.91 -14.59 19.63
CA ALA A 460 -4.55 -13.75 18.50
C ALA A 460 -5.74 -12.95 17.97
N GLY A 461 -6.92 -13.56 17.87
CA GLY A 461 -8.16 -12.89 17.46
C GLY A 461 -8.61 -11.82 18.46
N PHE A 462 -8.50 -12.07 19.77
CA PHE A 462 -8.76 -11.06 20.80
C PHE A 462 -7.80 -9.87 20.69
N MET A 463 -6.51 -10.16 20.53
CA MET A 463 -5.48 -9.12 20.37
C MET A 463 -5.68 -8.30 19.07
N GLU A 464 -6.10 -8.93 17.98
CA GLU A 464 -6.42 -8.24 16.72
C GLU A 464 -7.56 -7.23 16.92
N GLY A 465 -8.55 -7.53 17.76
CA GLY A 465 -9.64 -6.62 18.10
C GLY A 465 -9.19 -5.25 18.62
N PHE A 466 -8.02 -5.13 19.22
CA PHE A 466 -7.47 -3.85 19.67
C PHE A 466 -6.92 -2.98 18.51
N MET A 467 -6.67 -3.57 17.35
CA MET A 467 -6.26 -2.80 16.15
C MET A 467 -7.46 -2.08 15.52
N HIS A 468 -8.63 -2.61 15.78
CA HIS A 468 -9.92 -2.15 15.26
C HIS A 468 -10.66 -1.31 16.30
#